data_085ef07ba576a362ce62ce53206e3c05
#
_entry.id   085ef07ba576a362ce62ce53206e3c05
#
_cell.length_a   1.000
_cell.length_b   1.000
_cell.length_c   1.000
_cell.angle_alpha   90.00
_cell.angle_beta   90.00
_cell.angle_gamma   90.00
#
_symmetry.space_group_name_H-M   'P 1'
#
loop_
_entity.id
_entity.type
_entity.pdbx_description
1 polymer ?
#
loop_
_entity_poly.entity_id
_entity_poly.type
_entity_poly.pdbx_seq_one_letter_code
_entity_poly.pdbx_strand_id
1 'polypeptide(L)'
;MNKVGLAMLLVAALLSSVHTRPHNAWEQKCSHALEMITKGRELLKDGDVVLRLHNSRASAIIRDFNRVDKSYSHAGVVLMEGGCPMVYHIMPSEDNRKGIIRKDSFLQFCNPAENTAYGIYRYQLSRKELAQEKIILQQWFEKRIAFDPLFDLQTDERMYCSEMVAKLMLRLFSNDFF
;
A
#
# COMPACT_ATOMS: atom_id res chain seq x y z
N MET A 1 13.51 46.31 -40.22
CA MET A 1 12.60 45.57 -39.36
C MET A 1 12.77 44.08 -39.70
N ASN A 2 13.37 43.33 -38.79
CA ASN A 2 13.86 41.99 -39.08
C ASN A 2 12.73 40.95 -39.03
N LYS A 3 12.49 40.28 -40.13
CA LYS A 3 11.52 39.20 -40.31
C LYS A 3 11.82 37.91 -39.53
N VAL A 4 12.96 37.86 -38.79
CA VAL A 4 13.39 36.68 -38.03
C VAL A 4 12.73 36.60 -36.64
N GLY A 5 12.28 37.71 -36.08
CA GLY A 5 11.67 37.74 -34.75
C GLY A 5 10.25 37.17 -34.68
N LEU A 6 9.51 37.13 -35.79
CA LEU A 6 8.12 36.68 -35.78
C LEU A 6 7.98 35.16 -35.94
N ALA A 7 8.96 34.50 -36.50
CA ALA A 7 8.93 33.02 -36.65
C ALA A 7 9.22 32.28 -35.34
N MET A 8 10.05 32.86 -34.44
CA MET A 8 10.37 32.22 -33.15
C MET A 8 9.20 32.27 -32.13
N LEU A 9 8.34 33.27 -32.19
CA LEU A 9 7.17 33.37 -31.31
C LEU A 9 6.04 32.36 -31.67
N LEU A 10 5.94 31.97 -32.93
CA LEU A 10 4.95 30.97 -33.38
C LEU A 10 5.34 29.52 -33.05
N VAL A 11 6.63 29.21 -32.97
CA VAL A 11 7.11 27.87 -32.55
C VAL A 11 6.97 27.66 -31.06
N ALA A 12 7.15 28.70 -30.23
CA ALA A 12 6.95 28.61 -28.76
C ALA A 12 5.48 28.42 -28.37
N ALA A 13 4.53 28.91 -29.16
CA ALA A 13 3.09 28.75 -28.88
C ALA A 13 2.56 27.35 -29.26
N LEU A 14 3.28 26.56 -30.06
CA LEU A 14 2.88 25.21 -30.47
C LEU A 14 3.38 24.11 -29.52
N LEU A 15 4.28 24.44 -28.57
CA LEU A 15 4.81 23.48 -27.61
C LEU A 15 4.04 23.43 -26.26
N SER A 16 3.04 24.27 -26.07
CA SER A 16 2.38 24.43 -24.78
C SER A 16 1.02 23.76 -24.63
N SER A 17 0.64 22.81 -25.49
CA SER A 17 -0.67 22.15 -25.35
C SER A 17 -0.71 20.71 -25.82
N VAL A 18 0.32 19.92 -25.55
CA VAL A 18 0.13 18.46 -25.57
C VAL A 18 -0.38 18.01 -24.20
N HIS A 19 -1.53 18.50 -23.80
CA HIS A 19 -2.42 17.75 -22.92
C HIS A 19 -3.00 16.63 -23.79
N THR A 20 -2.33 15.49 -23.81
CA THR A 20 -2.88 14.28 -24.40
C THR A 20 -4.18 13.94 -23.65
N ARG A 21 -5.31 14.28 -24.25
CA ARG A 21 -6.61 13.80 -23.74
C ARG A 21 -6.58 12.29 -23.80
N PRO A 22 -6.92 11.59 -22.73
CA PRO A 22 -6.97 10.13 -22.77
C PRO A 22 -7.89 9.69 -23.90
N HIS A 23 -7.35 8.86 -24.82
CA HIS A 23 -7.99 8.55 -26.08
C HIS A 23 -9.15 7.55 -25.94
N ASN A 24 -9.27 6.88 -24.77
CA ASN A 24 -10.32 5.88 -24.53
C ASN A 24 -10.74 5.79 -23.05
N ALA A 25 -11.85 5.13 -22.79
CA ALA A 25 -12.41 4.95 -21.45
C ALA A 25 -11.45 4.22 -20.48
N TRP A 26 -10.57 3.36 -21.00
CA TRP A 26 -9.58 2.63 -20.19
C TRP A 26 -8.48 3.58 -19.69
N GLU A 27 -7.94 4.44 -20.55
CA GLU A 27 -6.92 5.43 -20.17
C GLU A 27 -7.47 6.45 -19.15
N GLN A 28 -8.73 6.86 -19.29
CA GLN A 28 -9.41 7.71 -18.32
C GLN A 28 -9.51 7.04 -16.96
N LYS A 29 -9.87 5.74 -16.94
CA LYS A 29 -9.97 4.96 -15.72
C LYS A 29 -8.61 4.78 -15.04
N CYS A 30 -7.55 4.51 -15.79
CA CYS A 30 -6.19 4.40 -15.26
C CYS A 30 -5.69 5.74 -14.72
N SER A 31 -5.91 6.84 -15.44
CA SER A 31 -5.53 8.18 -15.00
C SER A 31 -6.23 8.56 -13.70
N HIS A 32 -7.54 8.31 -13.60
CA HIS A 32 -8.29 8.56 -12.37
C HIS A 32 -7.80 7.70 -11.21
N ALA A 33 -7.51 6.41 -11.44
CA ALA A 33 -6.99 5.53 -10.40
C ALA A 33 -5.62 6.01 -9.86
N LEU A 34 -4.71 6.44 -10.76
CA LEU A 34 -3.42 7.01 -10.37
C LEU A 34 -3.57 8.32 -9.59
N GLU A 35 -4.50 9.18 -9.99
CA GLU A 35 -4.82 10.41 -9.25
C GLU A 35 -5.29 10.10 -7.83
N MET A 36 -6.20 9.12 -7.67
CA MET A 36 -6.70 8.71 -6.37
C MET A 36 -5.59 8.13 -5.48
N ILE A 37 -4.66 7.34 -6.04
CA ILE A 37 -3.51 6.82 -5.30
C ILE A 37 -2.57 7.95 -4.90
N THR A 38 -2.34 8.93 -5.75
CA THR A 38 -1.50 10.10 -5.42
C THR A 38 -2.11 10.89 -4.27
N LYS A 39 -3.40 11.18 -4.30
CA LYS A 39 -4.13 11.81 -3.19
C LYS A 39 -4.09 10.97 -1.91
N GLY A 40 -4.29 9.66 -2.02
CA GLY A 40 -4.19 8.73 -0.90
C GLY A 40 -2.80 8.77 -0.25
N ARG A 41 -1.73 8.81 -1.06
CA ARG A 41 -0.36 8.90 -0.57
C ARG A 41 -0.10 10.13 0.30
N GLU A 42 -0.68 11.27 -0.06
CA GLU A 42 -0.53 12.54 0.68
C GLU A 42 -1.20 12.52 2.06
N LEU A 43 -2.18 11.63 2.25
CA LEU A 43 -2.89 11.48 3.51
C LEU A 43 -2.19 10.55 4.50
N LEU A 44 -1.24 9.72 4.02
CA LEU A 44 -0.62 8.66 4.81
C LEU A 44 0.30 9.20 5.91
N LYS A 45 0.30 8.50 7.04
CA LYS A 45 1.15 8.73 8.21
C LYS A 45 1.66 7.40 8.75
N ASP A 46 2.67 7.48 9.63
CA ASP A 46 3.08 6.33 10.42
C ASP A 46 1.88 5.74 11.16
N GLY A 47 1.76 4.42 11.18
CA GLY A 47 0.71 3.67 11.86
C GLY A 47 -0.59 3.52 11.08
N ASP A 48 -0.69 4.08 9.87
CA ASP A 48 -1.87 3.83 9.03
C ASP A 48 -1.89 2.37 8.57
N VAL A 49 -3.08 1.76 8.61
CA VAL A 49 -3.33 0.47 8.01
C VAL A 49 -3.89 0.67 6.61
N VAL A 50 -3.24 0.11 5.62
CA VAL A 50 -3.70 0.12 4.23
C VAL A 50 -4.25 -1.25 3.88
N LEU A 51 -5.47 -1.26 3.35
CA LEU A 51 -6.15 -2.43 2.83
C LEU A 51 -6.24 -2.35 1.31
N ARG A 52 -6.19 -3.50 0.63
CA ARG A 52 -6.39 -3.58 -0.83
C ARG A 52 -7.19 -4.79 -1.25
N LEU A 53 -7.82 -4.70 -2.41
CA LEU A 53 -8.45 -5.83 -3.09
C LEU A 53 -7.69 -6.10 -4.40
N HIS A 54 -6.92 -7.19 -4.42
CA HIS A 54 -6.22 -7.64 -5.63
C HIS A 54 -7.22 -8.27 -6.61
N ASN A 55 -6.97 -8.17 -7.91
CA ASN A 55 -7.86 -8.63 -8.98
C ASN A 55 -7.79 -10.15 -9.27
N SER A 56 -7.07 -10.94 -8.46
CA SER A 56 -6.95 -12.39 -8.63
C SER A 56 -8.13 -13.17 -8.05
N ARG A 57 -8.33 -14.40 -8.53
CA ARG A 57 -9.31 -15.34 -7.98
C ARG A 57 -9.05 -15.70 -6.52
N ALA A 58 -7.78 -15.90 -6.15
CA ALA A 58 -7.39 -16.16 -4.76
C ALA A 58 -7.80 -15.02 -3.83
N SER A 59 -7.60 -13.78 -4.27
CA SER A 59 -8.02 -12.59 -3.52
C SER A 59 -9.53 -12.53 -3.32
N ALA A 60 -10.32 -12.91 -4.32
CA ALA A 60 -11.78 -12.98 -4.20
C ALA A 60 -12.22 -14.02 -3.15
N ILE A 61 -11.57 -15.18 -3.11
CA ILE A 61 -11.83 -16.22 -2.11
C ILE A 61 -11.47 -15.70 -0.70
N ILE A 62 -10.27 -15.15 -0.53
CA ILE A 62 -9.81 -14.61 0.77
C ILE A 62 -10.77 -13.53 1.29
N ARG A 63 -11.19 -12.62 0.43
CA ARG A 63 -12.19 -11.59 0.75
C ARG A 63 -13.48 -12.18 1.33
N ASP A 64 -13.94 -13.29 0.79
CA ASP A 64 -15.21 -13.92 1.18
C ASP A 64 -15.16 -14.56 2.57
N PHE A 65 -13.98 -14.84 3.12
CA PHE A 65 -13.80 -15.24 4.53
C PHE A 65 -14.04 -14.10 5.53
N ASN A 66 -13.95 -12.84 5.10
CA ASN A 66 -14.25 -11.72 5.98
C ASN A 66 -15.73 -11.73 6.39
N ARG A 67 -15.99 -11.58 7.69
CA ARG A 67 -17.36 -11.66 8.23
C ARG A 67 -18.14 -10.36 8.07
N VAL A 68 -17.49 -9.21 8.15
CA VAL A 68 -18.14 -7.89 8.22
C VAL A 68 -17.91 -7.12 6.94
N ASP A 69 -16.65 -6.84 6.58
CA ASP A 69 -16.31 -6.05 5.40
C ASP A 69 -15.62 -6.94 4.36
N LYS A 70 -16.29 -7.14 3.24
CA LYS A 70 -15.78 -7.92 2.11
C LYS A 70 -15.16 -7.05 1.00
N SER A 71 -14.79 -5.81 1.32
CA SER A 71 -14.21 -4.88 0.34
C SER A 71 -12.74 -5.16 0.04
N TYR A 72 -12.04 -5.85 0.94
CA TYR A 72 -10.59 -6.03 0.85
C TYR A 72 -10.17 -7.47 1.13
N SER A 73 -8.98 -7.84 0.63
CA SER A 73 -8.42 -9.19 0.79
C SER A 73 -7.00 -9.18 1.38
N HIS A 74 -6.37 -8.02 1.52
CA HIS A 74 -4.99 -7.91 1.96
C HIS A 74 -4.77 -6.63 2.78
N ALA A 75 -3.88 -6.71 3.77
CA ALA A 75 -3.58 -5.64 4.70
C ALA A 75 -2.06 -5.39 4.83
N GLY A 76 -1.68 -4.16 5.11
CA GLY A 76 -0.33 -3.77 5.48
C GLY A 76 -0.34 -2.53 6.36
N VAL A 77 0.80 -2.23 6.98
CA VAL A 77 0.99 -1.10 7.90
C VAL A 77 2.03 -0.15 7.34
N VAL A 78 1.79 1.14 7.44
CA VAL A 78 2.61 2.21 6.87
C VAL A 78 3.66 2.69 7.87
N LEU A 79 4.91 2.75 7.41
CA LEU A 79 5.95 3.58 8.03
C LEU A 79 6.47 4.60 7.02
N MET A 80 6.67 5.83 7.48
CA MET A 80 7.29 6.89 6.69
C MET A 80 8.81 6.74 6.73
N GLU A 81 9.42 6.37 5.59
CA GLU A 81 10.86 6.21 5.44
C GLU A 81 11.42 7.24 4.45
N GLY A 82 12.26 8.14 4.92
CA GLY A 82 12.81 9.19 4.05
C GLY A 82 11.75 10.09 3.40
N GLY A 83 10.59 10.28 4.05
CA GLY A 83 9.46 11.03 3.52
C GLY A 83 8.58 10.22 2.54
N CYS A 84 8.86 8.93 2.36
CA CYS A 84 8.06 8.04 1.51
C CYS A 84 7.25 7.05 2.36
N PRO A 85 5.95 6.85 2.09
CA PRO A 85 5.16 5.84 2.75
C PRO A 85 5.52 4.44 2.23
N MET A 86 6.09 3.62 3.12
CA MET A 86 6.39 2.22 2.88
C MET A 86 5.37 1.36 3.60
N VAL A 87 4.76 0.42 2.89
CA VAL A 87 3.76 -0.50 3.42
C VAL A 87 4.43 -1.83 3.77
N TYR A 88 4.45 -2.16 5.06
CA TYR A 88 4.93 -3.44 5.57
C TYR A 88 3.78 -4.46 5.53
N HIS A 89 3.98 -5.58 4.87
CA HIS A 89 2.95 -6.61 4.72
C HIS A 89 3.56 -8.00 4.51
N ILE A 90 2.73 -9.04 4.68
CA ILE A 90 3.13 -10.43 4.45
C ILE A 90 2.19 -11.04 3.43
N MET A 91 2.74 -11.66 2.38
CA MET A 91 1.96 -12.38 1.38
C MET A 91 2.70 -13.64 0.92
N PRO A 92 1.96 -14.65 0.39
CA PRO A 92 2.60 -15.80 -0.24
C PRO A 92 3.46 -15.37 -1.42
N SER A 93 4.49 -16.13 -1.73
CA SER A 93 5.31 -15.93 -2.93
C SER A 93 4.71 -16.69 -4.10
N GLU A 94 4.69 -16.07 -5.26
CA GLU A 94 4.25 -16.72 -6.51
C GLU A 94 5.20 -17.87 -6.95
N ASP A 95 6.46 -17.82 -6.55
CA ASP A 95 7.53 -18.77 -6.95
C ASP A 95 7.63 -20.02 -6.08
N ASN A 96 6.59 -20.42 -5.33
CA ASN A 96 6.68 -21.48 -4.32
C ASN A 96 7.78 -21.26 -3.26
N ARG A 97 8.45 -20.12 -3.26
CA ARG A 97 9.34 -19.71 -2.18
C ARG A 97 8.46 -19.30 -1.01
N LYS A 98 8.89 -19.64 0.18
CA LYS A 98 8.21 -19.24 1.42
C LYS A 98 8.05 -17.72 1.39
N GLY A 99 6.81 -17.23 1.24
CA GLY A 99 6.51 -15.80 1.36
C GLY A 99 7.06 -15.29 2.68
N ILE A 100 7.52 -14.06 2.69
CA ILE A 100 8.04 -13.39 3.90
C ILE A 100 7.45 -12.00 3.99
N ILE A 101 7.61 -11.39 5.16
CA ILE A 101 7.34 -9.97 5.32
C ILE A 101 8.20 -9.18 4.32
N ARG A 102 7.58 -8.22 3.68
CA ARG A 102 8.20 -7.31 2.71
C ARG A 102 7.70 -5.90 2.95
N LYS A 103 8.36 -4.94 2.34
CA LYS A 103 7.90 -3.56 2.28
C LYS A 103 7.86 -3.10 0.84
N ASP A 104 6.74 -2.56 0.45
CA ASP A 104 6.52 -1.97 -0.87
C ASP A 104 6.19 -0.49 -0.71
N SER A 105 6.52 0.35 -1.69
CA SER A 105 5.98 1.71 -1.70
C SER A 105 4.44 1.65 -1.79
N PHE A 106 3.76 2.70 -1.29
CA PHE A 106 2.29 2.75 -1.36
C PHE A 106 1.77 2.56 -2.79
N LEU A 107 2.46 3.14 -3.79
CA LEU A 107 2.10 2.98 -5.19
C LEU A 107 2.25 1.52 -5.67
N GLN A 108 3.29 0.82 -5.26
CA GLN A 108 3.47 -0.61 -5.58
C GLN A 108 2.40 -1.46 -4.89
N PHE A 109 2.15 -1.20 -3.60
CA PHE A 109 1.13 -1.93 -2.83
C PHE A 109 -0.26 -1.75 -3.42
N CYS A 110 -0.64 -0.53 -3.83
CA CYS A 110 -1.96 -0.20 -4.40
C CYS A 110 -1.97 -0.14 -5.92
N ASN A 111 -0.98 -0.74 -6.63
CA ASN A 111 -0.87 -0.69 -8.09
C ASN A 111 -2.24 -0.92 -8.77
N PRO A 112 -2.79 0.04 -9.53
CA PRO A 112 -4.13 -0.06 -10.11
C PRO A 112 -4.24 -1.10 -11.23
N ALA A 113 -3.10 -1.58 -11.77
CA ALA A 113 -3.10 -2.69 -12.72
C ALA A 113 -3.44 -4.03 -12.04
N GLU A 114 -3.17 -4.14 -10.73
CA GLU A 114 -3.31 -5.37 -9.96
C GLU A 114 -4.43 -5.30 -8.92
N ASN A 115 -4.88 -4.11 -8.57
CA ASN A 115 -5.86 -3.90 -7.50
C ASN A 115 -7.09 -3.15 -8.00
N THR A 116 -8.26 -3.56 -7.53
CA THR A 116 -9.55 -2.95 -7.87
C THR A 116 -10.03 -1.96 -6.81
N ALA A 117 -9.51 -2.04 -5.60
CA ALA A 117 -9.84 -1.13 -4.51
C ALA A 117 -8.68 -1.04 -3.50
N TYR A 118 -8.62 0.09 -2.79
CA TYR A 118 -7.81 0.25 -1.57
C TYR A 118 -8.56 1.11 -0.55
N GLY A 119 -8.14 1.00 0.72
CA GLY A 119 -8.66 1.82 1.82
C GLY A 119 -7.53 2.16 2.79
N ILE A 120 -7.64 3.30 3.45
CA ILE A 120 -6.70 3.78 4.47
C ILE A 120 -7.48 3.90 5.78
N TYR A 121 -6.97 3.25 6.82
CA TYR A 121 -7.54 3.26 8.15
C TYR A 121 -6.51 3.78 9.15
N ARG A 122 -6.93 4.59 10.11
CA ARG A 122 -6.05 5.21 11.09
C ARG A 122 -6.51 4.92 12.50
N TYR A 123 -5.62 4.34 13.30
CA TYR A 123 -5.78 4.25 14.75
C TYR A 123 -5.23 5.52 15.42
N GLN A 124 -5.79 5.88 16.57
CA GLN A 124 -5.30 7.00 17.38
C GLN A 124 -4.14 6.51 18.25
N LEU A 125 -2.95 6.41 17.65
CA LEU A 125 -1.74 5.99 18.36
C LEU A 125 -1.02 7.21 18.98
N SER A 126 -0.54 7.04 20.20
CA SER A 126 0.36 7.99 20.85
C SER A 126 1.75 7.96 20.20
N ARG A 127 2.58 8.97 20.49
CA ARG A 127 3.98 9.00 20.02
C ARG A 127 4.79 7.79 20.50
N LYS A 128 4.51 7.30 21.70
CA LYS A 128 5.16 6.10 22.27
C LYS A 128 4.78 4.86 21.47
N GLU A 129 3.50 4.68 21.20
CA GLU A 129 2.99 3.54 20.41
C GLU A 129 3.51 3.56 18.98
N LEU A 130 3.56 4.72 18.31
CA LEU A 130 4.17 4.85 16.97
C LEU A 130 5.65 4.49 16.96
N ALA A 131 6.41 4.89 17.99
CA ALA A 131 7.82 4.51 18.12
C ALA A 131 7.98 3.00 18.33
N GLN A 132 7.12 2.40 19.15
CA GLN A 132 7.11 0.95 19.39
C GLN A 132 6.68 0.16 18.15
N GLU A 133 5.68 0.61 17.44
CA GLU A 133 5.24 0.04 16.15
C GLU A 133 6.39 -0.07 15.16
N LYS A 134 7.12 1.03 14.98
CA LYS A 134 8.29 1.08 14.10
C LYS A 134 9.33 0.03 14.48
N ILE A 135 9.65 -0.09 15.78
CA ILE A 135 10.61 -1.07 16.28
C ILE A 135 10.12 -2.49 15.98
N ILE A 136 8.86 -2.80 16.27
CA ILE A 136 8.29 -4.14 16.04
C ILE A 136 8.30 -4.50 14.56
N LEU A 137 7.84 -3.62 13.67
CA LEU A 137 7.81 -3.87 12.23
C LEU A 137 9.21 -4.07 11.65
N GLN A 138 10.18 -3.25 12.07
CA GLN A 138 11.57 -3.40 11.67
C GLN A 138 12.18 -4.72 12.14
N GLN A 139 11.93 -5.12 13.39
CA GLN A 139 12.37 -6.42 13.92
C GLN A 139 11.76 -7.60 13.15
N TRP A 140 10.47 -7.53 12.82
CA TRP A 140 9.82 -8.57 12.03
C TRP A 140 10.39 -8.63 10.61
N PHE A 141 10.67 -7.49 10.01
CA PHE A 141 11.28 -7.40 8.70
C PHE A 141 12.71 -7.99 8.69
N GLU A 142 13.55 -7.64 9.67
CA GLU A 142 14.90 -8.16 9.84
C GLU A 142 14.92 -9.68 10.09
N LYS A 143 13.99 -10.18 10.93
CA LYS A 143 13.80 -11.60 11.18
C LYS A 143 13.21 -12.35 9.99
N ARG A 144 12.75 -11.65 8.95
CA ARG A 144 12.15 -12.23 7.74
C ARG A 144 10.97 -13.14 8.08
N ILE A 145 10.06 -12.65 8.94
CA ILE A 145 8.86 -13.41 9.34
C ILE A 145 8.19 -14.00 8.10
N ALA A 146 7.94 -15.32 8.13
CA ALA A 146 7.42 -16.04 6.99
C ALA A 146 5.88 -15.92 6.89
N PHE A 147 5.35 -16.09 5.67
CA PHE A 147 3.92 -16.25 5.46
C PHE A 147 3.43 -17.56 6.07
N ASP A 148 2.29 -17.51 6.76
CA ASP A 148 1.61 -18.69 7.29
C ASP A 148 0.52 -19.18 6.34
N PRO A 149 0.73 -20.32 5.62
CA PRO A 149 -0.28 -20.90 4.74
C PRO A 149 -1.36 -21.69 5.48
N LEU A 150 -1.16 -21.97 6.77
CA LEU A 150 -2.11 -22.73 7.60
C LEU A 150 -3.09 -21.83 8.34
N PHE A 151 -2.85 -20.51 8.33
CA PHE A 151 -3.64 -19.52 9.05
C PHE A 151 -3.76 -19.82 10.55
N ASP A 152 -2.65 -20.29 11.14
CA ASP A 152 -2.54 -20.63 12.56
C ASP A 152 -2.10 -19.40 13.37
N LEU A 153 -2.91 -19.00 14.34
CA LEU A 153 -2.65 -17.84 15.20
C LEU A 153 -1.68 -18.10 16.36
N GLN A 154 -1.22 -19.35 16.54
CA GLN A 154 -0.51 -19.77 17.75
C GLN A 154 0.99 -19.41 17.75
N THR A 155 1.57 -19.13 16.58
CA THR A 155 3.01 -18.85 16.47
C THR A 155 3.29 -17.44 16.00
N ASP A 156 4.47 -16.89 16.35
CA ASP A 156 4.94 -15.59 15.88
C ASP A 156 6.03 -15.72 14.79
N GLU A 157 6.43 -16.93 14.46
CA GLU A 157 7.45 -17.20 13.44
C GLU A 157 6.88 -17.08 12.01
N ARG A 158 5.58 -17.25 11.89
CA ARG A 158 4.82 -17.13 10.65
C ARG A 158 3.55 -16.37 10.92
N MET A 159 3.15 -15.55 9.97
CA MET A 159 1.92 -14.78 10.05
C MET A 159 1.31 -14.62 8.66
N TYR A 160 0.00 -14.45 8.57
CA TYR A 160 -0.66 -13.90 7.39
C TYR A 160 -0.97 -12.41 7.58
N CYS A 161 -1.38 -11.72 6.54
CA CYS A 161 -1.42 -10.25 6.51
C CYS A 161 -2.29 -9.62 7.61
N SER A 162 -3.51 -10.10 7.83
CA SER A 162 -4.41 -9.55 8.87
C SER A 162 -3.98 -9.97 10.28
N GLU A 163 -3.37 -11.15 10.44
CA GLU A 163 -2.76 -11.56 11.70
C GLU A 163 -1.60 -10.65 12.10
N MET A 164 -0.73 -10.29 11.14
CA MET A 164 0.36 -9.36 11.38
C MET A 164 -0.16 -8.03 11.94
N VAL A 165 -1.21 -7.47 11.31
CA VAL A 165 -1.83 -6.22 11.79
C VAL A 165 -2.44 -6.43 13.18
N ALA A 166 -3.19 -7.51 13.40
CA ALA A 166 -3.83 -7.79 14.69
C ALA A 166 -2.81 -7.96 15.82
N LYS A 167 -1.75 -8.76 15.60
CA LYS A 167 -0.68 -8.97 16.59
C LYS A 167 0.10 -7.70 16.88
N LEU A 168 0.32 -6.85 15.88
CA LEU A 168 0.92 -5.53 16.08
C LEU A 168 0.05 -4.68 17.00
N MET A 169 -1.25 -4.54 16.70
CA MET A 169 -2.17 -3.75 17.51
C MET A 169 -2.31 -4.30 18.93
N LEU A 170 -2.38 -5.62 19.09
CA LEU A 170 -2.39 -6.23 20.43
C LEU A 170 -1.13 -5.87 21.22
N ARG A 171 0.05 -5.88 20.62
CA ARG A 171 1.32 -5.50 21.27
C ARG A 171 1.39 -4.02 21.63
N LEU A 172 0.71 -3.15 20.87
CA LEU A 172 0.68 -1.71 21.17
C LEU A 172 -0.29 -1.36 22.29
N PHE A 173 -1.43 -2.08 22.38
CA PHE A 173 -2.49 -1.75 23.32
C PHE A 173 -2.47 -2.60 24.59
N SER A 174 -1.79 -3.74 24.61
CA SER A 174 -1.60 -4.50 25.85
C SER A 174 -0.46 -3.88 26.66
N ASN A 175 -0.76 -3.39 27.86
CA ASN A 175 0.23 -2.85 28.80
C ASN A 175 1.18 -3.91 29.40
N ASP A 176 1.12 -5.17 28.91
CA ASP A 176 1.75 -6.34 29.53
C ASP A 176 3.02 -6.84 28.83
N PHE A 177 3.70 -5.97 28.07
CA PHE A 177 4.93 -6.39 27.39
C PHE A 177 6.19 -5.70 27.97
N PHE A 178 6.39 -5.89 29.30
CA PHE A 178 7.76 -5.87 29.89
C PHE A 178 7.79 -6.65 31.18
#